data_8c8c0a6fe696f8f7d9610fc9b3eb9d8f
#
_entry.id   8c8c0a6fe696f8f7d9610fc9b3eb9d8f
#
_cell.length_a   1.000
_cell.length_b   1.000
_cell.length_c   1.000
_cell.angle_alpha   90.00
_cell.angle_beta   90.00
_cell.angle_gamma   90.00
#
_symmetry.space_group_name_H-M   'P 1'
#
loop_
_entity.id
_entity.type
_entity.pdbx_description
1 polymer ?
#
loop_
_entity_poly.entity_id
_entity_poly.type
_entity_poly.pdbx_seq_one_letter_code
_entity_poly.pdbx_strand_id
1 'polypeptide(L)'
;QYVEGGSLTSIFGVRSLGINPADGKEIYLRPDGTITYDWNAADQVVIGNEEPKLQGTFGFNLRWKQFSLYSTFMYEFGGQRYNSTLVSKVENAHIQSSNVDRRVLTGRWQNPGDCTPYGRLQTNGVVAVTRPTSRFVQDYNVLTFNSLTLGYDFDAAWVKKAPVSYTHL
;
A
#
# COMPACT_ATOMS: atom_id res chain seq x y z
N GLN A 1 -2.05 -0.73 -19.91
CA GLN A 1 -3.26 -0.91 -20.70
C GLN A 1 -4.19 0.26 -20.37
N TYR A 2 -4.75 0.92 -21.38
CA TYR A 2 -5.68 2.04 -21.17
C TYR A 2 -7.01 1.66 -21.79
N VAL A 3 -8.08 2.06 -21.13
CA VAL A 3 -9.46 1.88 -21.63
C VAL A 3 -10.04 3.28 -21.83
N GLU A 4 -10.62 3.53 -22.99
CA GLU A 4 -11.26 4.80 -23.31
C GLU A 4 -12.37 5.11 -22.30
N GLY A 5 -12.36 6.32 -21.72
CA GLY A 5 -13.29 6.72 -20.65
C GLY A 5 -12.95 6.18 -19.27
N GLY A 6 -11.88 5.37 -19.11
CA GLY A 6 -11.41 4.86 -17.84
C GLY A 6 -10.43 5.80 -17.14
N SER A 7 -10.20 5.58 -15.82
CA SER A 7 -9.19 6.31 -15.06
C SER A 7 -7.78 5.90 -15.52
N LEU A 8 -6.86 6.86 -15.60
CA LEU A 8 -5.45 6.63 -15.90
C LEU A 8 -4.72 5.86 -14.77
N THR A 9 -5.30 5.87 -13.59
CA THR A 9 -4.80 5.21 -12.38
C THR A 9 -5.47 3.85 -12.11
N SER A 10 -6.18 3.31 -13.12
CA SER A 10 -6.80 1.99 -13.02
C SER A 10 -5.75 0.89 -12.86
N ILE A 11 -5.96 0.01 -11.89
CA ILE A 11 -5.13 -1.17 -11.66
C ILE A 11 -5.69 -2.32 -12.51
N PHE A 12 -4.85 -2.91 -13.36
CA PHE A 12 -5.23 -4.04 -14.21
C PHE A 12 -4.65 -5.35 -13.66
N GLY A 13 -5.43 -6.39 -13.70
CA GLY A 13 -5.03 -7.74 -13.31
C GLY A 13 -6.13 -8.77 -13.57
N VAL A 14 -5.81 -10.03 -13.31
CA VAL A 14 -6.78 -11.12 -13.43
C VAL A 14 -7.59 -11.23 -12.13
N ARG A 15 -8.88 -11.45 -12.24
CA ARG A 15 -9.73 -11.69 -11.07
C ARG A 15 -9.37 -13.01 -10.42
N SER A 16 -9.07 -12.98 -9.13
CA SER A 16 -8.78 -14.17 -8.32
C SER A 16 -9.99 -14.53 -7.46
N LEU A 17 -10.30 -15.80 -7.40
CA LEU A 17 -11.29 -16.38 -6.47
C LEU A 17 -10.61 -16.85 -5.15
N GLY A 18 -9.31 -16.64 -5.02
CA GLY A 18 -8.53 -17.06 -3.86
C GLY A 18 -7.74 -18.35 -4.09
N ILE A 19 -7.34 -18.97 -3.00
CA ILE A 19 -6.57 -20.21 -2.99
C ILE A 19 -7.50 -21.39 -2.81
N ASN A 20 -7.36 -22.40 -3.70
CA ASN A 20 -8.11 -23.63 -3.56
C ASN A 20 -7.64 -24.41 -2.32
N PRO A 21 -8.53 -24.70 -1.36
CA PRO A 21 -8.18 -25.47 -0.18
C PRO A 21 -7.69 -26.90 -0.47
N ALA A 22 -8.08 -27.47 -1.61
CA ALA A 22 -7.72 -28.85 -1.95
C ALA A 22 -6.25 -29.01 -2.36
N ASP A 23 -5.67 -28.02 -3.07
CA ASP A 23 -4.33 -28.14 -3.67
C ASP A 23 -3.43 -26.93 -3.46
N GLY A 24 -3.91 -25.88 -2.81
CA GLY A 24 -3.15 -24.66 -2.51
C GLY A 24 -2.78 -23.80 -3.73
N LYS A 25 -3.44 -24.02 -4.87
CA LYS A 25 -3.25 -23.19 -6.07
C LYS A 25 -4.25 -22.05 -6.11
N GLU A 26 -3.84 -20.95 -6.75
CA GLU A 26 -4.74 -19.83 -7.02
C GLU A 26 -5.72 -20.16 -8.15
N ILE A 27 -6.97 -19.76 -7.96
CA ILE A 27 -8.06 -19.94 -8.93
C ILE A 27 -8.38 -18.59 -9.54
N TYR A 28 -8.51 -18.55 -10.86
CA TYR A 28 -8.82 -17.33 -11.60
C TYR A 28 -10.20 -17.37 -12.22
N LEU A 29 -10.83 -16.21 -12.30
CA LEU A 29 -12.11 -16.00 -12.98
C LEU A 29 -11.85 -15.23 -14.27
N ARG A 30 -12.17 -15.83 -15.39
CA ARG A 30 -12.11 -15.19 -16.71
C ARG A 30 -13.26 -14.20 -16.93
N PRO A 31 -13.13 -13.26 -17.88
CA PRO A 31 -14.19 -12.32 -18.23
C PRO A 31 -15.50 -12.99 -18.70
N ASP A 32 -15.41 -14.19 -19.27
CA ASP A 32 -16.55 -15.01 -19.70
C ASP A 32 -17.25 -15.76 -18.55
N GLY A 33 -16.76 -15.62 -17.31
CA GLY A 33 -17.29 -16.29 -16.13
C GLY A 33 -16.75 -17.71 -15.90
N THR A 34 -15.85 -18.20 -16.74
CA THR A 34 -15.24 -19.52 -16.55
C THR A 34 -14.13 -19.49 -15.50
N ILE A 35 -13.96 -20.60 -14.79
CA ILE A 35 -12.93 -20.78 -13.76
C ILE A 35 -11.74 -21.51 -14.35
N THR A 36 -10.53 -21.05 -14.05
CA THR A 36 -9.27 -21.64 -14.52
C THR A 36 -8.18 -21.57 -13.46
N TYR A 37 -7.18 -22.45 -13.58
CA TYR A 37 -5.93 -22.38 -12.84
C TYR A 37 -4.82 -21.70 -13.65
N ASP A 38 -5.06 -21.43 -14.93
CA ASP A 38 -4.06 -20.82 -15.80
C ASP A 38 -4.26 -19.32 -15.88
N TRP A 39 -3.25 -18.58 -15.43
CA TRP A 39 -3.22 -17.15 -15.56
C TRP A 39 -2.94 -16.74 -17.01
N ASN A 40 -3.79 -15.89 -17.57
CA ASN A 40 -3.60 -15.37 -18.93
C ASN A 40 -3.67 -13.83 -18.90
N ALA A 41 -2.72 -13.18 -19.57
CA ALA A 41 -2.71 -11.73 -19.68
C ALA A 41 -3.92 -11.16 -20.46
N ALA A 42 -4.53 -11.97 -21.34
CA ALA A 42 -5.76 -11.59 -22.05
C ALA A 42 -6.98 -11.47 -21.13
N ASP A 43 -6.96 -12.14 -19.98
CA ASP A 43 -8.05 -12.12 -18.99
C ASP A 43 -7.95 -10.95 -18.00
N GLN A 44 -7.01 -10.02 -18.21
CA GLN A 44 -6.85 -8.85 -17.35
C GLN A 44 -8.03 -7.89 -17.53
N VAL A 45 -8.57 -7.49 -16.40
CA VAL A 45 -9.63 -6.48 -16.27
C VAL A 45 -9.24 -5.42 -15.25
N VAL A 46 -10.00 -4.35 -15.14
CA VAL A 46 -9.83 -3.39 -14.07
C VAL A 46 -10.22 -4.06 -12.75
N ILE A 47 -9.26 -4.15 -11.83
CA ILE A 47 -9.40 -4.78 -10.51
C ILE A 47 -9.35 -3.77 -9.36
N GLY A 48 -9.02 -2.51 -9.65
CA GLY A 48 -8.98 -1.43 -8.67
C GLY A 48 -8.66 -0.09 -9.31
N ASN A 49 -8.64 0.95 -8.49
CA ASN A 49 -8.26 2.30 -8.89
C ASN A 49 -7.40 2.95 -7.78
N GLU A 50 -6.25 3.50 -8.15
CA GLU A 50 -5.35 4.16 -7.20
C GLU A 50 -5.84 5.56 -6.82
N GLU A 51 -6.77 6.15 -7.58
CA GLU A 51 -7.27 7.49 -7.35
C GLU A 51 -8.06 7.56 -6.04
N PRO A 52 -7.67 8.42 -5.08
CA PRO A 52 -8.41 8.60 -3.86
C PRO A 52 -9.74 9.31 -4.14
N LYS A 53 -10.81 8.87 -3.49
CA LYS A 53 -12.13 9.51 -3.57
C LYS A 53 -12.19 10.81 -2.79
N LEU A 54 -11.35 10.94 -1.77
CA LEU A 54 -11.25 12.12 -0.93
C LEU A 54 -9.79 12.35 -0.58
N GLN A 55 -9.27 13.54 -0.91
CA GLN A 55 -7.93 13.97 -0.55
C GLN A 55 -7.92 15.44 -0.16
N GLY A 56 -7.01 15.80 0.73
CA GLY A 56 -6.88 17.19 1.15
C GLY A 56 -5.81 17.39 2.21
N THR A 57 -5.69 18.64 2.61
CA THR A 57 -4.75 19.05 3.65
C THR A 57 -5.50 19.87 4.69
N PHE A 58 -5.23 19.64 5.95
CA PHE A 58 -5.67 20.50 7.04
C PHE A 58 -4.51 20.79 7.97
N GLY A 59 -4.59 21.94 8.63
CA GLY A 59 -3.60 22.35 9.61
C GLY A 59 -4.22 23.21 10.69
N PHE A 60 -3.51 23.36 11.76
CA PHE A 60 -3.88 24.26 12.84
C PHE A 60 -2.69 25.09 13.29
N ASN A 61 -2.98 26.28 13.76
CA ASN A 61 -2.03 27.18 14.37
C ASN A 61 -2.57 27.58 15.76
N LEU A 62 -1.85 27.18 16.80
CA LEU A 62 -2.19 27.47 18.17
C LEU A 62 -1.13 28.43 18.73
N ARG A 63 -1.59 29.51 19.35
CA ARG A 63 -0.73 30.43 20.08
C ARG A 63 -1.20 30.57 21.50
N TRP A 64 -0.30 30.32 22.44
CA TRP A 64 -0.58 30.48 23.86
C TRP A 64 0.58 31.20 24.53
N LYS A 65 0.34 32.45 24.95
CA LYS A 65 1.37 33.35 25.47
C LYS A 65 2.57 33.45 24.50
N GLN A 66 3.75 32.98 24.91
CA GLN A 66 4.98 32.97 24.11
C GLN A 66 5.14 31.70 23.26
N PHE A 67 4.30 30.70 23.43
CA PHE A 67 4.34 29.48 22.65
C PHE A 67 3.49 29.57 21.38
N SER A 68 4.06 29.10 20.29
CA SER A 68 3.34 28.89 19.03
C SER A 68 3.53 27.45 18.57
N LEU A 69 2.46 26.83 18.14
CA LEU A 69 2.43 25.48 17.59
C LEU A 69 1.73 25.50 16.25
N TYR A 70 2.44 25.11 15.20
CA TYR A 70 1.88 24.94 13.86
C TYR A 70 2.02 23.49 13.45
N SER A 71 0.94 22.90 12.91
CA SER A 71 0.96 21.54 12.42
C SER A 71 0.11 21.39 11.18
N THR A 72 0.57 20.56 10.22
CA THR A 72 -0.10 20.28 8.96
C THR A 72 -0.20 18.78 8.73
N PHE A 73 -1.38 18.35 8.29
CA PHE A 73 -1.72 16.97 7.96
C PHE A 73 -2.25 16.91 6.53
N MET A 74 -1.93 15.83 5.84
CA MET A 74 -2.50 15.47 4.56
C MET A 74 -3.27 14.16 4.71
N TYR A 75 -4.42 14.05 4.07
CA TYR A 75 -5.22 12.83 4.08
C TYR A 75 -5.60 12.40 2.67
N GLU A 76 -5.63 11.08 2.47
CA GLU A 76 -6.06 10.41 1.25
C GLU A 76 -6.91 9.21 1.64
N PHE A 77 -8.17 9.16 1.19
CA PHE A 77 -9.10 8.08 1.50
C PHE A 77 -9.82 7.54 0.26
N GLY A 78 -10.11 6.24 0.29
CA GLY A 78 -10.93 5.55 -0.69
C GLY A 78 -10.20 5.22 -1.99
N GLY A 79 -8.87 5.38 -2.05
CA GLY A 79 -8.03 4.82 -3.11
C GLY A 79 -7.74 3.35 -2.85
N GLN A 80 -7.22 2.67 -3.87
CA GLN A 80 -6.74 1.29 -3.77
C GLN A 80 -5.30 1.23 -4.24
N ARG A 81 -4.54 0.25 -3.74
CA ARG A 81 -3.15 0.07 -4.16
C ARG A 81 -2.80 -1.40 -4.29
N TYR A 82 -2.03 -1.73 -5.33
CA TYR A 82 -1.49 -3.07 -5.48
C TYR A 82 -0.30 -3.27 -4.54
N ASN A 83 -0.39 -4.24 -3.61
CA ASN A 83 0.63 -4.50 -2.61
C ASN A 83 1.74 -5.42 -3.16
N SER A 84 2.66 -4.85 -3.93
CA SER A 84 3.81 -5.55 -4.50
C SER A 84 4.76 -6.10 -3.43
N THR A 85 4.84 -5.46 -2.26
CA THR A 85 5.64 -5.94 -1.13
C THR A 85 5.09 -7.24 -0.58
N LEU A 86 3.76 -7.34 -0.42
CA LEU A 86 3.10 -8.56 0.00
C LEU A 86 3.34 -9.70 -0.99
N VAL A 87 3.27 -9.40 -2.27
CA VAL A 87 3.56 -10.38 -3.32
C VAL A 87 5.00 -10.86 -3.24
N SER A 88 5.98 -9.97 -3.16
CA SER A 88 7.40 -10.32 -3.20
C SER A 88 7.92 -10.94 -1.90
N LYS A 89 7.41 -10.53 -0.74
CA LYS A 89 7.90 -10.96 0.57
C LYS A 89 7.08 -12.06 1.23
N VAL A 90 5.86 -12.30 0.76
CA VAL A 90 4.97 -13.34 1.28
C VAL A 90 4.62 -14.35 0.20
N GLU A 91 3.95 -13.95 -0.89
CA GLU A 91 3.46 -14.90 -1.90
C GLU A 91 4.60 -15.60 -2.65
N ASN A 92 5.52 -14.83 -3.23
CA ASN A 92 6.67 -15.32 -3.99
C ASN A 92 7.95 -15.28 -3.13
N ALA A 93 7.84 -15.56 -1.85
CA ALA A 93 8.95 -15.47 -0.92
C ALA A 93 10.10 -16.42 -1.31
N HIS A 94 11.29 -15.87 -1.50
CA HIS A 94 12.50 -16.62 -1.82
C HIS A 94 13.27 -16.93 -0.53
N ILE A 95 12.88 -17.99 0.17
CA ILE A 95 13.36 -18.34 1.51
C ILE A 95 14.87 -18.59 1.55
N GLN A 96 15.44 -19.06 0.46
CA GLN A 96 16.86 -19.42 0.38
C GLN A 96 17.82 -18.23 0.26
N SER A 97 17.34 -17.08 -0.25
CA SER A 97 18.21 -15.95 -0.61
C SER A 97 17.87 -14.63 0.06
N SER A 98 16.72 -14.54 0.72
CA SER A 98 16.28 -13.26 1.30
C SER A 98 15.47 -13.46 2.58
N ASN A 99 15.52 -12.43 3.45
CA ASN A 99 14.61 -12.34 4.58
C ASN A 99 13.17 -12.21 4.09
N VAL A 100 12.30 -13.04 4.63
CA VAL A 100 10.89 -13.12 4.28
C VAL A 100 10.01 -12.70 5.46
N ASP A 101 8.77 -12.38 5.17
CA ASP A 101 7.78 -12.02 6.20
C ASP A 101 7.36 -13.26 7.00
N ARG A 102 7.05 -13.08 8.30
CA ARG A 102 6.58 -14.15 9.18
C ARG A 102 5.32 -14.85 8.65
N ARG A 103 4.48 -14.15 7.90
CA ARG A 103 3.26 -14.70 7.28
C ARG A 103 3.54 -15.85 6.30
N VAL A 104 4.76 -15.95 5.80
CA VAL A 104 5.20 -17.10 4.97
C VAL A 104 5.07 -18.41 5.74
N LEU A 105 5.25 -18.40 7.07
CA LEU A 105 5.17 -19.59 7.91
C LEU A 105 3.74 -19.87 8.40
N THR A 106 2.98 -18.83 8.72
CA THR A 106 1.72 -18.97 9.48
C THR A 106 0.46 -18.77 8.64
N GLY A 107 0.57 -18.16 7.46
CA GLY A 107 -0.59 -17.78 6.63
C GLY A 107 -0.69 -18.53 5.30
N ARG A 108 0.13 -19.56 5.09
CA ARG A 108 0.17 -20.30 3.83
C ARG A 108 -0.56 -21.62 3.90
N TRP A 109 -1.02 -22.04 2.73
CA TRP A 109 -1.53 -23.38 2.55
C TRP A 109 -0.43 -24.44 2.75
N GLN A 110 -0.69 -25.42 3.58
CA GLN A 110 0.23 -26.52 3.92
C GLN A 110 -0.40 -27.89 3.68
N ASN A 111 -1.69 -28.05 4.02
CA ASN A 111 -2.39 -29.32 3.93
C ASN A 111 -3.74 -29.16 3.21
N PRO A 112 -4.23 -30.20 2.51
CA PRO A 112 -5.58 -30.22 1.95
C PRO A 112 -6.63 -29.89 3.00
N GLY A 113 -7.48 -28.91 2.69
CA GLY A 113 -8.48 -28.34 3.59
C GLY A 113 -8.11 -27.01 4.23
N ASP A 114 -6.87 -26.56 4.12
CA ASP A 114 -6.46 -25.26 4.66
C ASP A 114 -7.08 -24.11 3.88
N CYS A 115 -7.86 -23.29 4.56
CA CYS A 115 -8.40 -22.03 4.01
C CYS A 115 -7.45 -20.88 4.34
N THR A 116 -6.56 -20.54 3.44
CA THR A 116 -5.50 -19.55 3.66
C THR A 116 -5.46 -18.49 2.57
N PRO A 117 -5.02 -17.26 2.88
CA PRO A 117 -4.90 -16.18 1.90
C PRO A 117 -3.72 -16.36 0.94
N TYR A 118 -2.75 -17.23 1.25
CA TYR A 118 -1.54 -17.42 0.44
C TYR A 118 -1.42 -18.87 -0.02
N GLY A 119 -1.00 -19.02 -1.30
CA GLY A 119 -0.83 -20.34 -1.92
C GLY A 119 0.30 -21.15 -1.32
N ARG A 120 0.37 -22.42 -1.74
CA ARG A 120 1.45 -23.33 -1.34
C ARG A 120 2.83 -22.79 -1.73
N LEU A 121 3.87 -23.09 -0.96
CA LEU A 121 5.24 -22.79 -1.33
C LEU A 121 5.65 -23.64 -2.55
N GLN A 122 6.28 -22.99 -3.53
CA GLN A 122 6.87 -23.70 -4.63
C GLN A 122 8.26 -24.21 -4.21
N THR A 123 8.42 -25.53 -4.12
CA THR A 123 9.65 -26.17 -3.61
C THR A 123 10.74 -26.31 -4.66
N ASN A 124 10.47 -26.07 -5.95
CA ASN A 124 11.37 -26.42 -7.04
C ASN A 124 12.35 -25.30 -7.43
N GLY A 125 12.60 -24.30 -6.59
CA GLY A 125 13.52 -23.20 -6.88
C GLY A 125 13.09 -22.28 -8.05
N VAL A 126 11.95 -22.53 -8.65
CA VAL A 126 11.38 -21.66 -9.68
C VAL A 126 10.80 -20.44 -8.99
N VAL A 127 11.41 -19.28 -9.20
CA VAL A 127 10.83 -18.01 -8.81
C VAL A 127 9.55 -17.83 -9.60
N ALA A 128 8.41 -17.92 -8.91
CA ALA A 128 7.13 -17.64 -9.54
C ALA A 128 7.12 -16.17 -10.00
N VAL A 129 6.95 -15.97 -11.29
CA VAL A 129 6.79 -14.63 -11.85
C VAL A 129 5.55 -14.02 -11.23
N THR A 130 5.69 -12.82 -10.68
CA THR A 130 4.59 -12.06 -10.11
C THR A 130 3.57 -11.73 -11.21
N ARG A 131 2.42 -12.37 -11.12
CA ARG A 131 1.30 -12.16 -12.05
C ARG A 131 0.26 -11.34 -11.32
N PRO A 132 -0.13 -10.15 -11.83
CA PRO A 132 -1.05 -9.28 -11.12
C PRO A 132 -2.44 -9.90 -11.03
N THR A 133 -2.95 -10.01 -9.80
CA THR A 133 -4.29 -10.52 -9.50
C THR A 133 -5.01 -9.62 -8.50
N SER A 134 -6.33 -9.69 -8.45
CA SER A 134 -7.15 -8.89 -7.54
C SER A 134 -6.89 -9.17 -6.07
N ARG A 135 -6.29 -10.30 -5.72
CA ARG A 135 -6.01 -10.73 -4.35
C ARG A 135 -5.06 -9.81 -3.58
N PHE A 136 -4.21 -9.07 -4.30
CA PHE A 136 -3.22 -8.16 -3.73
C PHE A 136 -3.60 -6.68 -3.86
N VAL A 137 -4.80 -6.37 -4.34
CA VAL A 137 -5.35 -5.02 -4.30
C VAL A 137 -5.93 -4.78 -2.91
N GLN A 138 -5.48 -3.71 -2.27
CA GLN A 138 -5.87 -3.34 -0.92
C GLN A 138 -6.36 -1.89 -0.89
N ASP A 139 -7.29 -1.61 0.00
CA ASP A 139 -7.72 -0.24 0.25
C ASP A 139 -6.56 0.57 0.84
N TYR A 140 -6.41 1.79 0.32
CA TYR A 140 -5.35 2.71 0.71
C TYR A 140 -5.99 3.94 1.34
N ASN A 141 -5.92 4.00 2.67
CA ASN A 141 -6.38 5.13 3.46
C ASN A 141 -5.21 5.61 4.31
N VAL A 142 -4.79 6.85 4.10
CA VAL A 142 -3.60 7.40 4.74
C VAL A 142 -3.87 8.76 5.33
N LEU A 143 -3.36 8.96 6.55
CA LEU A 143 -3.21 10.26 7.18
C LEU A 143 -1.72 10.50 7.37
N THR A 144 -1.18 11.48 6.64
CA THR A 144 0.23 11.84 6.70
C THR A 144 0.41 13.07 7.58
N PHE A 145 1.28 12.96 8.54
CA PHE A 145 1.76 14.09 9.34
C PHE A 145 2.91 14.78 8.59
N ASN A 146 2.68 15.98 8.06
CA ASN A 146 3.64 16.65 7.19
C ASN A 146 4.63 17.52 7.97
N SER A 147 4.14 18.30 8.92
CA SER A 147 5.01 19.23 9.64
C SER A 147 4.51 19.51 11.06
N LEU A 148 5.48 19.73 11.94
CA LEU A 148 5.29 20.28 13.29
C LEU A 148 6.32 21.36 13.51
N THR A 149 5.86 22.55 13.80
CA THR A 149 6.72 23.64 14.21
C THR A 149 6.33 24.13 15.60
N LEU A 150 7.26 24.07 16.51
CA LEU A 150 7.11 24.63 17.87
C LEU A 150 7.98 25.88 17.95
N GLY A 151 7.34 27.02 18.21
CA GLY A 151 8.03 28.28 18.41
C GLY A 151 7.87 28.78 19.85
N TYR A 152 8.88 29.49 20.33
CA TYR A 152 8.83 30.19 21.60
C TYR A 152 9.39 31.60 21.44
N ASP A 153 8.60 32.60 21.73
CA ASP A 153 8.98 34.01 21.67
C ASP A 153 9.62 34.43 23.00
N PHE A 154 10.92 34.66 23.00
CA PHE A 154 11.65 35.12 24.18
C PHE A 154 11.40 36.62 24.41
N ASP A 155 10.64 36.99 25.40
CA ASP A 155 10.35 38.38 25.76
C ASP A 155 11.22 38.84 27.00
N ALA A 156 12.35 38.22 27.22
CA ALA A 156 13.24 38.58 28.33
C ALA A 156 14.08 39.83 28.03
N ALA A 157 14.19 40.69 28.98
CA ALA A 157 14.92 41.99 28.84
C ALA A 157 16.41 41.80 28.42
N TRP A 158 17.02 40.66 28.77
CA TRP A 158 18.41 40.34 28.38
C TRP A 158 18.51 39.94 26.90
N VAL A 159 17.50 39.32 26.30
CA VAL A 159 17.45 38.99 24.89
C VAL A 159 17.38 40.26 24.03
N LYS A 160 16.62 41.26 24.48
CA LYS A 160 16.51 42.58 23.83
C LYS A 160 17.80 43.37 23.84
N LYS A 161 18.76 43.04 24.72
CA LYS A 161 20.10 43.65 24.79
C LYS A 161 21.14 42.94 23.95
N ALA A 162 20.85 41.72 23.45
CA ALA A 162 21.77 41.03 22.56
C ALA A 162 21.77 41.71 21.18
N PRO A 163 22.92 42.06 20.63
CA PRO A 163 22.98 42.65 19.28
C PRO A 163 22.65 41.59 18.26
N VAL A 164 21.43 41.64 17.73
CA VAL A 164 20.99 40.74 16.64
C VAL A 164 21.27 41.47 15.32
N SER A 165 22.20 40.98 14.55
CA SER A 165 22.45 41.46 13.19
C SER A 165 21.41 40.87 12.26
N TYR A 166 20.55 41.73 11.75
CA TYR A 166 19.63 41.34 10.65
C TYR A 166 20.38 41.58 9.33
N THR A 167 20.78 40.52 8.67
CA THR A 167 21.17 40.57 7.27
C THR A 167 19.89 40.46 6.44
N HIS A 168 19.44 41.59 5.92
CA HIS A 168 18.47 41.59 4.82
C HIS A 168 19.22 41.14 3.55
N LEU A 169 18.81 39.99 3.02
CA LEU A 169 19.07 39.57 1.63
C LEU A 169 17.84 39.89 0.78
#